data_a085d77129ada95a94350d6012e38e4d
#
_entry.id   a085d77129ada95a94350d6012e38e4d
#
_cell.length_a   1.000
_cell.length_b   1.000
_cell.length_c   1.000
_cell.angle_alpha   90.00
_cell.angle_beta   90.00
_cell.angle_gamma   90.00
#
_symmetry.space_group_name_H-M   'P 1'
#
loop_
_entity.id
_entity.type
_entity.pdbx_description
1 polymer ?
#
loop_
_entity_poly.entity_id
_entity_poly.type
_entity_poly.pdbx_seq_one_letter_code
_entity_poly.pdbx_strand_id
1 'polypeptide(L)'
;MSKMRFFALQELANRQPLEVTTPSNKLSDYYGSHVFDRKKMQEYLPREAYKAVTDAIEKGTPINREMADLIANGMKSWAKSLNVTHYTHWFQPLTDGTAEKHDGFIEFGEGTEVIERFSGKLLIQQEPDASSFPNGGIRNTFEARGYTAWDVSSPAFVVDTTLCIPTIFISYTGEALDYKTPLLKALAAVDKAATDVCQLFDKNITRVYTNLGWEQEYFLVDSALYNARPDLCLTGRTLMGHSSAKDQQLEDHYFGSIPPRVTAFMKELEIECHKLGIPVKTRHNEVAPNQFELAPIFENANLANDHNQLVMDLMKRIARKHHFAVLLHEKPYNGVNGSGKHNNWSLCTDTGINLFAPGKNPKGNMLFLTFLVNVLMMVYKNQNLLRASIMSAGNSHRLGANEAPPAILSIFLGKQLSSILDEIARQISSSKMTSEEKTTLKLGIGRIPEILLDTTDRNRTSPFAFTGNRFEFRAAGSSALSLIHISEPTR
;
A
#
# COMPACT_ATOMS: atom_id res chain seq x y z
N MET A 1 -22.62 20.98 25.52
CA MET A 1 -21.24 20.60 25.06
C MET A 1 -20.25 20.44 26.21
N SER A 2 -20.23 21.25 27.27
CA SER A 2 -19.28 21.09 28.38
C SER A 2 -19.40 19.76 29.13
N LYS A 3 -20.62 19.30 29.45
CA LYS A 3 -20.85 18.01 30.15
C LYS A 3 -20.27 16.81 29.40
N MET A 4 -20.48 16.72 28.08
CA MET A 4 -19.95 15.63 27.29
C MET A 4 -18.41 15.56 27.31
N ARG A 5 -17.74 16.71 27.31
CA ARG A 5 -16.25 16.75 27.40
C ARG A 5 -15.76 16.25 28.76
N PHE A 6 -16.39 16.60 29.85
CA PHE A 6 -16.05 16.10 31.19
C PHE A 6 -16.27 14.60 31.31
N PHE A 7 -17.37 14.06 30.79
CA PHE A 7 -17.58 12.62 30.72
C PHE A 7 -16.52 11.92 29.88
N ALA A 8 -16.18 12.47 28.71
CA ALA A 8 -15.11 11.93 27.87
C ALA A 8 -13.75 11.91 28.58
N LEU A 9 -13.42 12.95 29.36
CA LEU A 9 -12.20 12.99 30.16
C LEU A 9 -12.20 11.97 31.31
N GLN A 10 -13.36 11.75 31.97
CA GLN A 10 -13.50 10.73 33.00
C GLN A 10 -13.32 9.33 32.42
N GLU A 11 -13.93 9.05 31.27
CA GLU A 11 -13.74 7.79 30.53
C GLU A 11 -12.25 7.59 30.17
N LEU A 12 -11.62 8.61 29.60
CA LEU A 12 -10.20 8.55 29.22
C LEU A 12 -9.29 8.24 30.42
N ALA A 13 -9.58 8.84 31.59
CA ALA A 13 -8.77 8.62 32.80
C ALA A 13 -8.82 7.16 33.30
N ASN A 14 -9.88 6.43 32.97
CA ASN A 14 -10.06 5.02 33.34
C ASN A 14 -9.52 4.04 32.30
N ARG A 15 -9.05 4.52 31.13
CA ARG A 15 -8.54 3.64 30.07
C ARG A 15 -7.18 3.07 30.41
N GLN A 16 -7.07 1.77 30.32
CA GLN A 16 -5.80 1.03 30.47
C GLN A 16 -5.43 0.40 29.13
N PRO A 17 -4.13 0.14 28.89
CA PRO A 17 -3.70 -0.68 27.75
C PRO A 17 -4.34 -2.06 27.82
N LEU A 18 -4.85 -2.56 26.68
CA LEU A 18 -5.27 -3.96 26.59
C LEU A 18 -4.04 -4.86 26.55
N GLU A 19 -4.16 -6.01 27.18
CA GLU A 19 -3.13 -7.05 27.07
C GLU A 19 -3.21 -7.70 25.67
N VAL A 20 -2.09 -7.73 24.98
CA VAL A 20 -1.96 -8.34 23.66
C VAL A 20 -0.97 -9.47 23.71
N THR A 21 -1.46 -10.70 23.55
CA THR A 21 -0.64 -11.90 23.53
C THR A 21 -0.12 -12.19 22.13
N THR A 22 1.19 -12.38 22.00
CA THR A 22 1.81 -12.77 20.73
C THR A 22 1.59 -14.28 20.52
N PRO A 23 1.18 -14.73 19.31
CA PRO A 23 0.93 -16.15 19.04
C PRO A 23 2.16 -17.03 19.25
N SER A 24 3.36 -16.52 18.97
CA SER A 24 4.65 -17.18 19.17
C SER A 24 5.75 -16.13 19.41
N ASN A 25 6.86 -16.55 20.01
CA ASN A 25 8.08 -15.75 20.12
C ASN A 25 8.82 -15.63 18.77
N LYS A 26 8.48 -16.46 17.79
CA LYS A 26 9.04 -16.43 16.43
C LYS A 26 8.01 -15.95 15.46
N LEU A 27 8.28 -14.84 14.79
CA LEU A 27 7.41 -14.31 13.75
C LEU A 27 7.13 -15.33 12.64
N SER A 28 8.12 -16.13 12.26
CA SER A 28 8.00 -17.16 11.23
C SER A 28 6.96 -18.25 11.52
N ASP A 29 6.53 -18.41 12.77
CA ASP A 29 5.56 -19.43 13.13
C ASP A 29 4.12 -19.05 12.74
N TYR A 30 3.84 -17.76 12.64
CA TYR A 30 2.49 -17.27 12.32
C TYR A 30 2.44 -16.31 11.11
N TYR A 31 3.59 -15.92 10.54
CA TYR A 31 3.63 -15.09 9.33
C TYR A 31 2.97 -15.81 8.15
N GLY A 32 2.00 -15.15 7.53
CA GLY A 32 1.23 -15.70 6.41
C GLY A 32 0.34 -16.89 6.79
N SER A 33 0.06 -17.13 8.10
CA SER A 33 -0.79 -18.25 8.52
C SER A 33 -2.19 -18.21 7.91
N HIS A 34 -2.69 -17.01 7.61
CA HIS A 34 -4.01 -16.76 7.01
C HIS A 34 -3.95 -16.44 5.52
N VAL A 35 -2.88 -16.83 4.82
CA VAL A 35 -2.68 -16.61 3.37
C VAL A 35 -2.51 -17.95 2.68
N PHE A 36 -3.22 -18.13 1.56
CA PHE A 36 -3.04 -19.28 0.67
C PHE A 36 -1.81 -19.08 -0.21
N ASP A 37 -0.64 -19.10 0.44
CA ASP A 37 0.66 -18.91 -0.16
C ASP A 37 1.17 -20.15 -0.93
N ARG A 38 2.34 -20.04 -1.56
CA ARG A 38 2.94 -21.16 -2.32
C ARG A 38 3.11 -22.43 -1.48
N LYS A 39 3.38 -22.30 -0.17
CA LYS A 39 3.54 -23.45 0.73
C LYS A 39 2.21 -24.17 0.92
N LYS A 40 1.12 -23.42 1.19
CA LYS A 40 -0.23 -24.00 1.29
C LYS A 40 -0.71 -24.53 -0.06
N MET A 41 -0.38 -23.86 -1.15
CA MET A 41 -0.67 -24.39 -2.49
C MET A 41 -0.01 -25.75 -2.73
N GLN A 42 1.25 -25.93 -2.31
CA GLN A 42 1.93 -27.23 -2.41
C GLN A 42 1.31 -28.31 -1.52
N GLU A 43 0.81 -27.93 -0.35
CA GLU A 43 0.22 -28.84 0.63
C GLU A 43 -1.21 -29.29 0.23
N TYR A 44 -2.02 -28.37 -0.30
CA TYR A 44 -3.46 -28.58 -0.52
C TYR A 44 -3.83 -28.81 -1.98
N LEU A 45 -2.93 -28.57 -2.94
CA LEU A 45 -3.23 -28.75 -4.37
C LEU A 45 -2.54 -30.03 -4.94
N PRO A 46 -3.21 -30.74 -5.82
CA PRO A 46 -2.54 -31.73 -6.68
C PRO A 46 -1.41 -31.07 -7.49
N ARG A 47 -0.37 -31.84 -7.83
CA ARG A 47 0.82 -31.34 -8.52
C ARG A 47 0.51 -30.56 -9.81
N GLU A 48 -0.44 -31.02 -10.58
CA GLU A 48 -0.88 -30.39 -11.84
C GLU A 48 -1.56 -29.05 -11.58
N ALA A 49 -2.45 -28.96 -10.57
CA ALA A 49 -3.11 -27.71 -10.19
C ALA A 49 -2.11 -26.70 -9.60
N TYR A 50 -1.17 -27.15 -8.78
CA TYR A 50 -0.08 -26.30 -8.28
C TYR A 50 0.76 -25.74 -9.44
N LYS A 51 1.11 -26.58 -10.43
CA LYS A 51 1.84 -26.12 -11.61
C LYS A 51 1.01 -25.12 -12.43
N ALA A 52 -0.27 -25.38 -12.64
CA ALA A 52 -1.14 -24.49 -13.39
C ALA A 52 -1.23 -23.09 -12.75
N VAL A 53 -1.42 -23.02 -11.43
CA VAL A 53 -1.50 -21.72 -10.72
C VAL A 53 -0.15 -21.00 -10.71
N THR A 54 0.96 -21.71 -10.54
CA THR A 54 2.29 -21.09 -10.58
C THR A 54 2.65 -20.58 -11.98
N ASP A 55 2.34 -21.34 -13.03
CA ASP A 55 2.52 -20.89 -14.41
C ASP A 55 1.63 -19.68 -14.74
N ALA A 56 0.42 -19.62 -14.19
CA ALA A 56 -0.45 -18.45 -14.34
C ALA A 56 0.12 -17.21 -13.68
N ILE A 57 0.65 -17.33 -12.44
CA ILE A 57 1.30 -16.24 -11.70
C ILE A 57 2.57 -15.75 -12.42
N GLU A 58 3.42 -16.68 -12.87
CA GLU A 58 4.75 -16.35 -13.39
C GLU A 58 4.73 -15.99 -14.88
N LYS A 59 3.89 -16.65 -15.66
CA LYS A 59 3.89 -16.55 -17.13
C LYS A 59 2.62 -15.96 -17.71
N GLY A 60 1.58 -15.74 -16.88
CA GLY A 60 0.26 -15.31 -17.36
C GLY A 60 -0.50 -16.37 -18.15
N THR A 61 -0.20 -17.65 -17.95
CA THR A 61 -0.87 -18.77 -18.62
C THR A 61 -2.32 -18.89 -18.14
N PRO A 62 -3.32 -19.00 -19.02
CA PRO A 62 -4.71 -19.18 -18.60
C PRO A 62 -4.93 -20.47 -17.83
N ILE A 63 -5.73 -20.40 -16.76
CA ILE A 63 -6.16 -21.57 -15.99
C ILE A 63 -7.45 -22.12 -16.64
N ASN A 64 -7.46 -23.39 -17.03
CA ASN A 64 -8.64 -24.04 -17.54
C ASN A 64 -9.61 -24.42 -16.41
N ARG A 65 -10.85 -24.79 -16.77
CA ARG A 65 -11.92 -25.06 -15.80
C ARG A 65 -11.60 -26.23 -14.85
N GLU A 66 -11.01 -27.29 -15.37
CA GLU A 66 -10.66 -28.48 -14.58
C GLU A 66 -9.63 -28.13 -13.50
N MET A 67 -8.57 -27.39 -13.87
CA MET A 67 -7.57 -26.92 -12.93
C MET A 67 -8.19 -25.93 -11.91
N ALA A 68 -9.10 -25.08 -12.33
CA ALA A 68 -9.80 -24.17 -11.44
C ALA A 68 -10.65 -24.91 -10.39
N ASP A 69 -11.30 -26.01 -10.74
CA ASP A 69 -12.04 -26.84 -9.79
C ASP A 69 -11.11 -27.49 -8.76
N LEU A 70 -9.96 -28.00 -9.18
CA LEU A 70 -8.94 -28.55 -8.29
C LEU A 70 -8.38 -27.49 -7.33
N ILE A 71 -8.09 -26.29 -7.84
CA ILE A 71 -7.61 -25.16 -7.04
C ILE A 71 -8.67 -24.73 -6.02
N ALA A 72 -9.92 -24.57 -6.45
CA ALA A 72 -11.03 -24.18 -5.59
C ALA A 72 -11.24 -25.20 -4.43
N ASN A 73 -11.20 -26.49 -4.73
CA ASN A 73 -11.31 -27.53 -3.71
C ASN A 73 -10.16 -27.52 -2.71
N GLY A 74 -8.92 -27.33 -3.16
CA GLY A 74 -7.76 -27.23 -2.27
C GLY A 74 -7.83 -25.97 -1.41
N MET A 75 -8.19 -24.83 -2.01
CA MET A 75 -8.38 -23.57 -1.30
C MET A 75 -9.49 -23.66 -0.24
N LYS A 76 -10.64 -24.29 -0.55
CA LYS A 76 -11.71 -24.54 0.41
C LYS A 76 -11.23 -25.44 1.56
N SER A 77 -10.49 -26.53 1.24
CA SER A 77 -9.98 -27.47 2.26
C SER A 77 -9.04 -26.78 3.23
N TRP A 78 -8.16 -25.92 2.71
CA TRP A 78 -7.31 -25.09 3.55
C TRP A 78 -8.13 -24.09 4.39
N ALA A 79 -9.07 -23.36 3.79
CA ALA A 79 -9.90 -22.41 4.51
C ALA A 79 -10.70 -23.06 5.63
N LYS A 80 -11.25 -24.25 5.39
CA LYS A 80 -11.96 -25.04 6.43
C LYS A 80 -11.06 -25.44 7.59
N SER A 81 -9.78 -25.69 7.39
CA SER A 81 -8.83 -25.94 8.48
C SER A 81 -8.68 -24.74 9.43
N LEU A 82 -9.07 -23.54 8.97
CA LEU A 82 -9.12 -22.29 9.74
C LEU A 82 -10.56 -21.94 10.22
N ASN A 83 -11.51 -22.91 10.22
CA ASN A 83 -12.91 -22.72 10.59
C ASN A 83 -13.68 -21.70 9.73
N VAL A 84 -13.28 -21.53 8.49
CA VAL A 84 -13.95 -20.65 7.52
C VAL A 84 -15.27 -21.27 7.06
N THR A 85 -16.32 -20.46 7.00
CA THR A 85 -17.69 -20.86 6.63
C THR A 85 -18.19 -20.17 5.37
N HIS A 86 -17.58 -19.06 5.00
CA HIS A 86 -17.97 -18.21 3.88
C HIS A 86 -16.78 -17.92 2.96
N TYR A 87 -17.09 -17.49 1.75
CA TYR A 87 -16.11 -16.93 0.81
C TYR A 87 -16.65 -15.64 0.21
N THR A 88 -15.76 -14.79 -0.28
CA THR A 88 -16.09 -13.56 -0.97
C THR A 88 -15.09 -13.26 -2.08
N HIS A 89 -15.57 -12.68 -3.17
CA HIS A 89 -14.72 -11.96 -4.09
C HIS A 89 -14.42 -10.59 -3.49
N TRP A 90 -13.20 -10.41 -3.06
CA TRP A 90 -12.71 -9.20 -2.42
C TRP A 90 -12.13 -8.26 -3.49
N PHE A 91 -12.64 -7.03 -3.59
CA PHE A 91 -12.21 -6.05 -4.57
C PHE A 91 -12.18 -4.63 -4.00
N GLN A 92 -11.57 -3.70 -4.75
CA GLN A 92 -11.33 -2.32 -4.35
C GLN A 92 -12.23 -1.38 -5.16
N PRO A 93 -13.41 -1.01 -4.64
CA PRO A 93 -14.36 -0.18 -5.34
C PRO A 93 -13.86 1.25 -5.55
N LEU A 94 -14.44 1.96 -6.53
CA LEU A 94 -14.12 3.37 -6.80
C LEU A 94 -14.52 4.33 -5.68
N THR A 95 -15.23 3.86 -4.66
CA THR A 95 -15.78 4.68 -3.58
C THR A 95 -14.90 4.80 -2.37
N ASP A 96 -14.00 3.90 -2.13
CA ASP A 96 -13.10 3.82 -0.97
C ASP A 96 -13.23 2.49 -0.22
N GLY A 97 -12.14 2.05 0.39
CA GLY A 97 -12.09 0.81 1.16
C GLY A 97 -12.13 -0.46 0.30
N THR A 98 -12.75 -1.49 0.85
CA THR A 98 -12.91 -2.80 0.20
C THR A 98 -14.39 -3.16 0.08
N ALA A 99 -14.75 -3.93 -0.94
CA ALA A 99 -16.09 -4.41 -1.15
C ALA A 99 -16.14 -5.93 -1.09
N GLU A 100 -17.19 -6.45 -0.45
CA GLU A 100 -17.34 -7.85 -0.12
C GLU A 100 -18.82 -8.25 -0.20
N LYS A 101 -19.08 -9.43 -0.76
CA LYS A 101 -20.36 -10.11 -0.69
C LYS A 101 -20.11 -11.54 -0.23
N HIS A 102 -20.44 -11.83 1.02
CA HIS A 102 -20.15 -13.11 1.66
C HIS A 102 -21.17 -14.17 1.26
N ASP A 103 -20.74 -15.20 0.56
CA ASP A 103 -21.53 -16.37 0.23
C ASP A 103 -21.09 -17.57 1.09
N GLY A 104 -22.03 -18.32 1.67
CA GLY A 104 -21.72 -19.53 2.43
C GLY A 104 -21.25 -20.67 1.51
N PHE A 105 -20.41 -21.56 2.02
CA PHE A 105 -20.09 -22.83 1.36
C PHE A 105 -21.27 -23.80 1.47
N ILE A 106 -22.45 -23.42 1.00
CA ILE A 106 -23.64 -24.23 1.11
C ILE A 106 -24.26 -24.45 -0.27
N GLU A 107 -24.57 -25.72 -0.57
CA GLU A 107 -25.33 -26.13 -1.75
C GLU A 107 -26.20 -27.33 -1.33
N PHE A 108 -27.27 -27.58 -2.08
CA PHE A 108 -28.07 -28.78 -1.88
C PHE A 108 -27.62 -29.87 -2.85
N GLY A 109 -27.34 -31.05 -2.33
CA GLY A 109 -27.13 -32.26 -3.11
C GLY A 109 -28.43 -32.86 -3.60
N GLU A 110 -28.43 -34.14 -3.95
CA GLU A 110 -29.65 -34.86 -4.31
C GLU A 110 -30.62 -34.91 -3.11
N GLY A 111 -31.81 -34.35 -3.28
CA GLY A 111 -32.81 -34.22 -2.21
C GLY A 111 -32.59 -33.00 -1.30
N THR A 112 -32.56 -33.23 0.00
CA THR A 112 -32.39 -32.17 1.02
C THR A 112 -31.03 -32.21 1.72
N GLU A 113 -30.10 -32.98 1.19
CA GLU A 113 -28.75 -33.08 1.75
C GLU A 113 -27.99 -31.77 1.54
N VAL A 114 -27.47 -31.20 2.63
CA VAL A 114 -26.62 -30.01 2.58
C VAL A 114 -25.20 -30.44 2.33
N ILE A 115 -24.62 -29.93 1.26
CA ILE A 115 -23.21 -30.14 0.92
C ILE A 115 -22.45 -28.82 0.94
N GLU A 116 -21.17 -28.88 1.31
CA GLU A 116 -20.29 -27.74 1.23
C GLU A 116 -19.54 -27.73 -0.10
N ARG A 117 -19.86 -26.77 -0.94
CA ARG A 117 -19.27 -26.68 -2.28
C ARG A 117 -18.65 -25.32 -2.55
N PHE A 118 -17.49 -25.34 -3.19
CA PHE A 118 -16.83 -24.21 -3.80
C PHE A 118 -16.19 -24.68 -5.09
N SER A 119 -16.73 -24.25 -6.22
CA SER A 119 -16.32 -24.71 -7.56
C SER A 119 -15.34 -23.73 -8.22
N GLY A 120 -14.62 -24.21 -9.21
CA GLY A 120 -13.75 -23.37 -10.03
C GLY A 120 -14.50 -22.24 -10.74
N LYS A 121 -15.79 -22.43 -11.09
CA LYS A 121 -16.63 -21.35 -11.60
C LYS A 121 -16.77 -20.22 -10.59
N LEU A 122 -17.05 -20.56 -9.34
CA LEU A 122 -17.20 -19.59 -8.25
C LEU A 122 -15.87 -18.92 -7.85
N LEU A 123 -14.74 -19.61 -8.03
CA LEU A 123 -13.42 -19.07 -7.84
C LEU A 123 -13.06 -18.04 -8.93
N ILE A 124 -13.24 -18.41 -10.20
CA ILE A 124 -12.76 -17.58 -11.32
C ILE A 124 -13.60 -16.31 -11.50
N GLN A 125 -14.93 -16.42 -11.39
CA GLN A 125 -15.84 -15.34 -11.77
C GLN A 125 -17.13 -15.38 -10.96
N GLN A 126 -17.62 -14.19 -10.60
CA GLN A 126 -18.98 -13.98 -10.11
C GLN A 126 -19.63 -12.82 -10.86
N GLU A 127 -20.96 -12.74 -10.79
CA GLU A 127 -21.78 -11.72 -11.44
C GLU A 127 -22.55 -10.91 -10.39
N PRO A 128 -21.87 -10.01 -9.63
CA PRO A 128 -22.57 -9.16 -8.67
C PRO A 128 -23.44 -8.12 -9.37
N ASP A 129 -24.48 -7.66 -8.66
CA ASP A 129 -25.33 -6.59 -9.15
C ASP A 129 -24.54 -5.26 -9.13
N ALA A 130 -24.24 -4.76 -10.30
CA ALA A 130 -23.51 -3.52 -10.47
C ALA A 130 -24.38 -2.27 -10.27
N SER A 131 -25.72 -2.39 -10.26
CA SER A 131 -26.63 -1.25 -10.02
C SER A 131 -26.59 -0.76 -8.58
N SER A 132 -26.29 -1.66 -7.62
CA SER A 132 -26.13 -1.31 -6.19
C SER A 132 -24.75 -0.77 -5.86
N PHE A 133 -23.85 -0.66 -6.83
CA PHE A 133 -22.48 -0.24 -6.60
C PHE A 133 -22.41 1.25 -6.28
N PRO A 134 -21.87 1.65 -5.12
CA PRO A 134 -21.92 3.02 -4.61
C PRO A 134 -20.86 3.90 -5.28
N ASN A 135 -20.98 4.23 -6.55
CA ASN A 135 -19.96 5.00 -7.25
C ASN A 135 -20.35 6.41 -7.64
N GLY A 136 -21.11 7.09 -6.82
CA GLY A 136 -21.32 8.51 -6.95
C GLY A 136 -22.02 8.99 -8.22
N GLY A 137 -22.70 8.15 -8.97
CA GLY A 137 -23.61 8.56 -10.06
C GLY A 137 -22.93 9.00 -11.37
N ILE A 138 -21.64 8.81 -11.52
CA ILE A 138 -20.97 9.01 -12.83
C ILE A 138 -21.33 7.89 -13.80
N ARG A 139 -21.94 6.83 -13.29
CA ARG A 139 -22.34 5.68 -14.08
C ARG A 139 -23.61 5.92 -14.85
N ASN A 140 -23.48 6.00 -16.15
CA ASN A 140 -24.58 5.85 -17.10
C ASN A 140 -24.81 4.36 -17.39
N THR A 141 -25.03 3.54 -16.35
CA THR A 141 -25.27 2.11 -16.57
C THR A 141 -26.76 1.84 -16.50
N PHE A 142 -27.34 1.62 -17.64
CA PHE A 142 -28.58 0.86 -17.76
C PHE A 142 -28.34 -0.65 -17.49
N GLU A 143 -27.09 -1.05 -17.31
CA GLU A 143 -26.67 -2.42 -17.09
C GLU A 143 -26.45 -2.67 -15.61
N ALA A 144 -27.32 -3.46 -15.01
CA ALA A 144 -27.19 -3.91 -13.63
C ALA A 144 -26.08 -4.97 -13.44
N ARG A 145 -25.49 -5.47 -14.54
CA ARG A 145 -24.52 -6.55 -14.52
C ARG A 145 -23.09 -6.09 -14.49
N GLY A 146 -22.29 -6.68 -13.60
CA GLY A 146 -20.82 -6.58 -13.58
C GLY A 146 -20.22 -7.95 -13.35
N TYR A 147 -18.92 -8.06 -13.56
CA TYR A 147 -18.16 -9.28 -13.34
C TYR A 147 -17.01 -9.01 -12.38
N THR A 148 -16.89 -9.85 -11.34
CA THR A 148 -15.65 -9.99 -10.61
C THR A 148 -14.85 -11.14 -11.22
N ALA A 149 -13.54 -10.95 -11.39
CA ALA A 149 -12.65 -11.98 -11.92
C ALA A 149 -11.42 -12.12 -11.03
N TRP A 150 -11.08 -13.38 -10.71
CA TRP A 150 -9.98 -13.71 -9.82
C TRP A 150 -8.65 -13.16 -10.35
N ASP A 151 -7.94 -12.41 -9.51
CA ASP A 151 -6.54 -12.03 -9.74
C ASP A 151 -5.62 -13.09 -9.15
N VAL A 152 -5.09 -13.95 -10.01
CA VAL A 152 -4.18 -15.03 -9.62
C VAL A 152 -2.87 -14.53 -9.05
N SER A 153 -2.48 -13.29 -9.36
CA SER A 153 -1.22 -12.68 -8.90
C SER A 153 -1.25 -12.21 -7.44
N SER A 154 -2.45 -12.14 -6.84
CA SER A 154 -2.64 -11.87 -5.41
C SER A 154 -3.14 -13.13 -4.69
N PRO A 155 -2.49 -13.57 -3.61
CA PRO A 155 -2.91 -14.75 -2.90
C PRO A 155 -4.24 -14.54 -2.18
N ALA A 156 -5.09 -15.57 -2.16
CA ALA A 156 -6.29 -15.57 -1.32
C ALA A 156 -5.90 -15.60 0.17
N PHE A 157 -6.74 -15.01 1.00
CA PHE A 157 -6.48 -14.87 2.43
C PHE A 157 -7.75 -15.07 3.25
N VAL A 158 -7.61 -15.24 4.55
CA VAL A 158 -8.72 -15.43 5.48
C VAL A 158 -8.79 -14.29 6.47
N VAL A 159 -9.97 -13.67 6.55
CA VAL A 159 -10.32 -12.69 7.58
C VAL A 159 -11.54 -13.21 8.34
N ASP A 160 -11.43 -13.29 9.65
CA ASP A 160 -12.45 -13.88 10.52
C ASP A 160 -12.86 -15.30 10.04
N THR A 161 -14.09 -15.49 9.59
CA THR A 161 -14.63 -16.76 9.09
C THR A 161 -14.83 -16.79 7.58
N THR A 162 -14.17 -15.91 6.85
CA THR A 162 -14.36 -15.72 5.42
C THR A 162 -13.07 -15.86 4.63
N LEU A 163 -13.13 -16.68 3.58
CA LEU A 163 -12.11 -16.79 2.55
C LEU A 163 -12.27 -15.61 1.58
N CYS A 164 -11.31 -14.72 1.54
CA CYS A 164 -11.27 -13.57 0.65
C CYS A 164 -10.42 -13.88 -0.58
N ILE A 165 -11.00 -13.72 -1.76
CA ILE A 165 -10.36 -13.98 -3.05
C ILE A 165 -10.14 -12.64 -3.74
N PRO A 166 -8.89 -12.17 -3.91
CA PRO A 166 -8.63 -10.91 -4.60
C PRO A 166 -9.12 -10.96 -6.04
N THR A 167 -9.90 -9.95 -6.44
CA THR A 167 -10.52 -9.87 -7.76
C THR A 167 -10.43 -8.47 -8.34
N ILE A 168 -10.59 -8.39 -9.66
CA ILE A 168 -10.97 -7.16 -10.35
C ILE A 168 -12.50 -7.10 -10.46
N PHE A 169 -13.04 -5.89 -10.66
CA PHE A 169 -14.45 -5.67 -10.94
C PHE A 169 -14.63 -4.85 -12.20
N ILE A 170 -15.32 -5.41 -13.18
CA ILE A 170 -15.57 -4.79 -14.49
C ILE A 170 -17.04 -4.78 -14.81
N SER A 171 -17.48 -3.81 -15.63
CA SER A 171 -18.83 -3.77 -16.17
C SER A 171 -19.05 -4.89 -17.19
N TYR A 172 -20.30 -5.10 -17.58
CA TYR A 172 -20.66 -6.01 -18.67
C TYR A 172 -19.93 -5.69 -19.99
N THR A 173 -19.65 -4.42 -20.25
CA THR A 173 -18.91 -3.95 -21.44
C THR A 173 -17.40 -3.96 -21.27
N GLY A 174 -16.88 -4.36 -20.09
CA GLY A 174 -15.45 -4.48 -19.81
C GLY A 174 -14.79 -3.21 -19.25
N GLU A 175 -15.57 -2.20 -18.87
CA GLU A 175 -15.07 -1.00 -18.22
C GLU A 175 -14.68 -1.30 -16.76
N ALA A 176 -13.59 -0.71 -16.29
CA ALA A 176 -13.17 -0.85 -14.91
C ALA A 176 -14.17 -0.20 -13.94
N LEU A 177 -14.64 -0.97 -12.96
CA LEU A 177 -15.48 -0.50 -11.85
C LEU A 177 -14.74 -0.50 -10.52
N ASP A 178 -13.45 -0.74 -10.57
CA ASP A 178 -12.54 -0.76 -9.43
C ASP A 178 -11.23 -0.04 -9.75
N TYR A 179 -10.38 0.09 -8.73
CA TYR A 179 -9.04 0.66 -8.89
C TYR A 179 -7.99 -0.38 -9.33
N LYS A 180 -8.24 -1.67 -9.10
CA LYS A 180 -7.26 -2.72 -9.37
C LYS A 180 -7.10 -3.00 -10.86
N THR A 181 -8.17 -2.95 -11.64
CA THR A 181 -8.11 -3.19 -13.08
C THR A 181 -7.16 -2.23 -13.82
N PRO A 182 -7.24 -0.90 -13.64
CA PRO A 182 -6.26 0.01 -14.24
C PRO A 182 -4.84 -0.23 -13.73
N LEU A 183 -4.65 -0.54 -12.45
CA LEU A 183 -3.34 -0.87 -11.89
C LEU A 183 -2.70 -2.07 -12.62
N LEU A 184 -3.42 -3.18 -12.76
CA LEU A 184 -2.91 -4.38 -13.43
C LEU A 184 -2.59 -4.12 -14.90
N LYS A 185 -3.42 -3.34 -15.60
CA LYS A 185 -3.15 -2.93 -16.99
C LYS A 185 -1.88 -2.09 -17.09
N ALA A 186 -1.70 -1.15 -16.17
CA ALA A 186 -0.51 -0.31 -16.14
C ALA A 186 0.76 -1.11 -15.81
N LEU A 187 0.71 -2.03 -14.83
CA LEU A 187 1.83 -2.91 -14.50
C LEU A 187 2.25 -3.77 -15.70
N ALA A 188 1.29 -4.33 -16.43
CA ALA A 188 1.58 -5.10 -17.64
C ALA A 188 2.21 -4.24 -18.75
N ALA A 189 1.75 -3.01 -18.92
CA ALA A 189 2.32 -2.08 -19.90
C ALA A 189 3.76 -1.67 -19.54
N VAL A 190 4.02 -1.40 -18.25
CA VAL A 190 5.36 -1.06 -17.75
C VAL A 190 6.31 -2.25 -17.88
N ASP A 191 5.88 -3.45 -17.48
CA ASP A 191 6.66 -4.69 -17.62
C ASP A 191 7.13 -4.84 -19.06
N LYS A 192 6.20 -4.78 -20.02
CA LYS A 192 6.51 -4.91 -21.45
C LYS A 192 7.51 -3.85 -21.91
N ALA A 193 7.19 -2.56 -21.69
CA ALA A 193 8.03 -1.46 -22.18
C ALA A 193 9.42 -1.46 -21.54
N ALA A 194 9.50 -1.72 -20.23
CA ALA A 194 10.77 -1.77 -19.51
C ALA A 194 11.60 -3.00 -19.92
N THR A 195 10.98 -4.15 -20.16
CA THR A 195 11.66 -5.35 -20.67
C THR A 195 12.23 -5.11 -22.05
N ASP A 196 11.46 -4.50 -22.98
CA ASP A 196 11.95 -4.15 -24.32
C ASP A 196 13.19 -3.26 -24.26
N VAL A 197 13.21 -2.28 -23.35
CA VAL A 197 14.38 -1.41 -23.13
C VAL A 197 15.54 -2.18 -22.49
N CYS A 198 15.29 -2.97 -21.46
CA CYS A 198 16.32 -3.76 -20.77
C CYS A 198 17.03 -4.73 -21.72
N GLN A 199 16.30 -5.33 -22.66
CA GLN A 199 16.85 -6.27 -23.64
C GLN A 199 17.81 -5.64 -24.66
N LEU A 200 17.90 -4.32 -24.74
CA LEU A 200 18.96 -3.63 -25.46
C LEU A 200 20.31 -3.74 -24.74
N PHE A 201 20.31 -3.99 -23.44
CA PHE A 201 21.48 -4.11 -22.57
C PHE A 201 21.78 -5.56 -22.18
N ASP A 202 20.75 -6.32 -21.83
CA ASP A 202 20.88 -7.74 -21.45
C ASP A 202 19.68 -8.56 -21.97
N LYS A 203 19.95 -9.48 -22.88
CA LYS A 203 18.93 -10.35 -23.50
C LYS A 203 18.34 -11.41 -22.55
N ASN A 204 18.95 -11.63 -21.39
CA ASN A 204 18.44 -12.58 -20.41
C ASN A 204 17.28 -12.02 -19.57
N ILE A 205 17.07 -10.71 -19.59
CA ILE A 205 15.96 -10.08 -18.89
C ILE A 205 14.67 -10.37 -19.66
N THR A 206 13.72 -11.02 -19.00
CA THR A 206 12.45 -11.42 -19.59
C THR A 206 11.26 -10.71 -18.96
N ARG A 207 11.43 -10.12 -17.77
CA ARG A 207 10.40 -9.38 -17.06
C ARG A 207 10.96 -8.25 -16.20
N VAL A 208 10.15 -7.22 -16.00
CA VAL A 208 10.42 -6.12 -15.08
C VAL A 208 9.25 -5.95 -14.13
N TYR A 209 9.53 -6.02 -12.84
CA TYR A 209 8.55 -5.85 -11.76
C TYR A 209 8.59 -4.44 -11.21
N THR A 210 7.41 -3.88 -10.95
CA THR A 210 7.28 -2.66 -10.15
C THR A 210 7.16 -3.03 -8.69
N ASN A 211 8.06 -2.49 -7.86
CA ASN A 211 8.05 -2.65 -6.41
C ASN A 211 7.58 -1.38 -5.72
N LEU A 212 6.88 -1.55 -4.61
CA LEU A 212 6.29 -0.48 -3.83
C LEU A 212 6.42 -0.75 -2.34
N GLY A 213 6.93 0.23 -1.60
CA GLY A 213 6.87 0.31 -0.15
C GLY A 213 6.12 1.58 0.24
N TRP A 214 4.93 1.42 0.79
CA TRP A 214 4.12 2.54 1.26
C TRP A 214 4.44 2.89 2.71
N GLU A 215 4.22 4.14 3.08
CA GLU A 215 4.28 4.64 4.46
C GLU A 215 2.90 5.18 4.79
N GLN A 216 2.22 4.59 5.77
CA GLN A 216 0.88 4.99 6.17
C GLN A 216 0.95 5.84 7.44
N GLU A 217 0.78 7.13 7.29
CA GLU A 217 0.57 8.03 8.42
C GLU A 217 -0.91 8.05 8.83
N TYR A 218 -1.18 8.24 10.12
CA TYR A 218 -2.52 8.29 10.68
C TYR A 218 -2.55 8.94 12.05
N PHE A 219 -3.73 9.42 12.46
CA PHE A 219 -3.96 9.89 13.82
C PHE A 219 -4.80 8.88 14.61
N LEU A 220 -4.55 8.79 15.90
CA LEU A 220 -5.40 8.08 16.85
C LEU A 220 -6.06 9.07 17.83
N VAL A 221 -7.35 8.87 18.08
CA VAL A 221 -8.10 9.63 19.05
C VAL A 221 -8.84 8.67 19.96
N ASP A 222 -8.82 8.91 21.27
CA ASP A 222 -9.66 8.12 22.18
C ASP A 222 -11.13 8.21 21.77
N SER A 223 -11.83 7.08 21.73
CA SER A 223 -13.20 7.00 21.24
C SER A 223 -14.18 7.89 22.01
N ALA A 224 -13.95 8.11 23.31
CA ALA A 224 -14.78 9.00 24.10
C ALA A 224 -14.62 10.48 23.68
N LEU A 225 -13.38 10.90 23.42
CA LEU A 225 -13.09 12.24 22.90
C LEU A 225 -13.59 12.40 21.46
N TYR A 226 -13.43 11.39 20.63
CA TYR A 226 -13.92 11.36 19.25
C TYR A 226 -15.46 11.55 19.23
N ASN A 227 -16.19 10.75 19.99
CA ASN A 227 -17.65 10.81 20.07
C ASN A 227 -18.17 12.13 20.65
N ALA A 228 -17.37 12.83 21.45
CA ALA A 228 -17.71 14.16 21.96
C ALA A 228 -17.52 15.30 20.93
N ARG A 229 -17.05 14.99 19.71
CA ARG A 229 -16.77 15.94 18.62
C ARG A 229 -17.58 15.58 17.37
N PRO A 230 -18.80 16.11 17.22
CA PRO A 230 -19.65 15.83 16.05
C PRO A 230 -18.97 16.17 14.71
N ASP A 231 -18.21 17.26 14.65
CA ASP A 231 -17.45 17.65 13.46
C ASP A 231 -16.44 16.58 13.07
N LEU A 232 -15.68 16.08 14.04
CA LEU A 232 -14.68 15.04 13.80
C LEU A 232 -15.33 13.71 13.36
N CYS A 233 -16.46 13.34 13.98
CA CYS A 233 -17.22 12.13 13.64
C CYS A 233 -17.80 12.19 12.22
N LEU A 234 -18.35 13.34 11.83
CA LEU A 234 -19.08 13.48 10.57
C LEU A 234 -18.16 13.76 9.39
N THR A 235 -17.01 14.39 9.60
CA THR A 235 -16.16 14.88 8.52
C THR A 235 -14.72 14.36 8.59
N GLY A 236 -14.35 13.62 9.65
CA GLY A 236 -12.97 13.21 9.90
C GLY A 236 -12.03 14.36 10.29
N ARG A 237 -12.58 15.57 10.51
CA ARG A 237 -11.82 16.79 10.71
C ARG A 237 -12.50 17.72 11.72
N THR A 238 -11.70 18.48 12.48
CA THR A 238 -12.23 19.53 13.36
C THR A 238 -12.59 20.78 12.57
N LEU A 239 -13.85 21.24 12.68
CA LEU A 239 -14.38 22.41 11.99
C LEU A 239 -14.72 23.55 12.95
N MET A 240 -14.86 23.27 14.24
CA MET A 240 -15.28 24.23 15.25
C MET A 240 -14.42 24.12 16.50
N GLY A 241 -14.41 25.18 17.29
CA GLY A 241 -13.65 25.31 18.52
C GLY A 241 -12.44 26.21 18.33
N HIS A 242 -11.62 26.30 19.38
CA HIS A 242 -10.40 27.08 19.39
C HIS A 242 -9.20 26.20 19.10
N SER A 243 -8.16 26.74 18.47
CA SER A 243 -6.86 26.06 18.31
C SER A 243 -6.24 25.74 19.68
N SER A 244 -5.37 24.75 19.71
CA SER A 244 -4.60 24.43 20.92
C SER A 244 -3.80 25.63 21.40
N ALA A 245 -3.71 25.80 22.72
CA ALA A 245 -2.83 26.82 23.32
C ALA A 245 -1.34 26.51 23.10
N LYS A 246 -1.00 25.24 22.98
CA LYS A 246 0.31 24.75 22.55
C LYS A 246 0.18 24.28 21.11
N ASP A 247 1.02 24.78 20.23
CA ASP A 247 1.15 24.26 18.88
C ASP A 247 2.20 23.13 18.83
N GLN A 248 2.36 22.54 17.63
CA GLN A 248 3.30 21.47 17.40
C GLN A 248 4.77 21.92 17.53
N GLN A 249 5.07 23.21 17.33
CA GLN A 249 6.45 23.73 17.29
C GLN A 249 7.14 23.70 18.64
N LEU A 250 6.39 23.68 19.72
CA LEU A 250 6.93 23.62 21.08
C LEU A 250 7.25 22.20 21.55
N GLU A 251 6.74 21.18 20.86
CA GLU A 251 6.90 19.78 21.25
C GLU A 251 7.11 18.93 19.99
N ASP A 252 8.33 18.42 19.82
CA ASP A 252 8.60 17.42 18.77
C ASP A 252 8.18 16.05 19.27
N HIS A 253 7.09 15.52 18.70
CA HIS A 253 6.54 14.23 19.07
C HIS A 253 7.20 13.06 18.34
N TYR A 254 7.91 13.31 17.25
CA TYR A 254 8.52 12.29 16.40
C TYR A 254 9.49 11.37 17.18
N PHE A 255 10.33 11.94 18.02
CA PHE A 255 11.30 11.21 18.85
C PHE A 255 10.77 10.82 20.24
N GLY A 256 9.52 11.09 20.53
CA GLY A 256 8.87 10.75 21.80
C GLY A 256 8.66 9.25 21.98
N SER A 257 8.49 8.82 23.23
CA SER A 257 8.07 7.45 23.51
C SER A 257 6.64 7.21 23.04
N ILE A 258 6.38 6.05 22.45
CA ILE A 258 5.03 5.66 22.07
C ILE A 258 4.20 5.39 23.33
N PRO A 259 3.03 6.02 23.50
CA PRO A 259 2.18 5.80 24.67
C PRO A 259 1.78 4.33 24.85
N PRO A 260 1.70 3.78 26.07
CA PRO A 260 1.44 2.35 26.31
C PRO A 260 0.16 1.81 25.65
N ARG A 261 -0.94 2.56 25.65
CA ARG A 261 -2.18 2.16 24.97
C ARG A 261 -1.99 2.08 23.45
N VAL A 262 -1.23 2.99 22.86
CA VAL A 262 -0.91 3.00 21.45
C VAL A 262 0.01 1.84 21.10
N THR A 263 0.98 1.55 21.95
CA THR A 263 1.86 0.37 21.78
C THR A 263 1.07 -0.94 21.76
N ALA A 264 0.06 -1.08 22.62
CA ALA A 264 -0.82 -2.26 22.63
C ALA A 264 -1.63 -2.37 21.31
N PHE A 265 -2.20 -1.26 20.84
CA PHE A 265 -2.88 -1.19 19.55
C PHE A 265 -1.95 -1.58 18.38
N MET A 266 -0.77 -0.97 18.32
CA MET A 266 0.20 -1.23 17.26
C MET A 266 0.67 -2.69 17.26
N LYS A 267 0.89 -3.27 18.45
CA LYS A 267 1.28 -4.68 18.60
C LYS A 267 0.23 -5.63 18.04
N GLU A 268 -1.05 -5.40 18.35
CA GLU A 268 -2.14 -6.23 17.82
C GLU A 268 -2.29 -6.06 16.30
N LEU A 269 -2.19 -4.82 15.81
CA LEU A 269 -2.23 -4.53 14.38
C LEU A 269 -1.11 -5.26 13.62
N GLU A 270 0.12 -5.23 14.13
CA GLU A 270 1.25 -5.95 13.52
C GLU A 270 1.03 -7.46 13.49
N ILE A 271 0.48 -8.04 14.57
CA ILE A 271 0.18 -9.48 14.61
C ILE A 271 -0.83 -9.86 13.52
N GLU A 272 -1.92 -9.12 13.40
CA GLU A 272 -2.93 -9.39 12.39
C GLU A 272 -2.41 -9.16 10.97
N CYS A 273 -1.62 -8.11 10.75
CA CYS A 273 -0.91 -7.88 9.48
C CYS A 273 0.00 -9.07 9.13
N HIS A 274 0.82 -9.53 10.08
CA HIS A 274 1.74 -10.64 9.84
C HIS A 274 1.02 -11.96 9.55
N LYS A 275 -0.12 -12.24 10.19
CA LYS A 275 -0.96 -13.41 9.85
C LYS A 275 -1.43 -13.35 8.40
N LEU A 276 -1.76 -12.16 7.90
CA LEU A 276 -2.15 -11.90 6.52
C LEU A 276 -0.97 -11.75 5.55
N GLY A 277 0.26 -12.04 5.99
CA GLY A 277 1.45 -11.96 5.14
C GLY A 277 1.89 -10.54 4.81
N ILE A 278 1.35 -9.54 5.47
CA ILE A 278 1.73 -8.14 5.29
C ILE A 278 3.02 -7.87 6.05
N PRO A 279 4.14 -7.53 5.38
CA PRO A 279 5.46 -7.46 6.00
C PRO A 279 5.69 -6.14 6.74
N VAL A 280 4.80 -5.78 7.66
CA VAL A 280 4.98 -4.60 8.51
C VAL A 280 6.29 -4.70 9.27
N LYS A 281 7.08 -3.64 9.23
CA LYS A 281 8.43 -3.60 9.82
C LYS A 281 8.64 -2.43 10.77
N THR A 282 8.11 -1.27 10.44
CA THR A 282 8.42 -0.03 11.15
C THR A 282 7.14 0.60 11.69
N ARG A 283 7.20 1.07 12.94
CA ARG A 283 6.19 1.91 13.59
C ARG A 283 6.88 2.97 14.43
N HIS A 284 6.38 4.18 14.42
CA HIS A 284 6.89 5.27 15.23
C HIS A 284 5.85 6.38 15.41
N ASN A 285 6.17 7.34 16.29
CA ASN A 285 5.44 8.59 16.35
C ASN A 285 5.76 9.45 15.14
N GLU A 286 4.77 10.20 14.68
CA GLU A 286 4.94 11.31 13.76
C GLU A 286 5.05 12.66 14.49
N VAL A 287 5.25 13.74 13.73
CA VAL A 287 5.58 15.06 14.26
C VAL A 287 4.42 15.67 15.05
N ALA A 288 3.17 15.46 14.62
CA ALA A 288 2.00 15.98 15.33
C ALA A 288 1.63 15.13 16.55
N PRO A 289 1.03 15.73 17.59
CA PRO A 289 0.51 14.98 18.73
C PRO A 289 -0.49 13.90 18.30
N ASN A 290 -0.34 12.68 18.81
CA ASN A 290 -1.17 11.52 18.48
C ASN A 290 -1.18 11.16 16.96
N GLN A 291 -0.14 11.51 16.26
CA GLN A 291 0.12 11.07 14.91
C GLN A 291 1.18 9.96 14.91
N PHE A 292 1.00 8.97 14.06
CA PHE A 292 1.83 7.77 13.99
C PHE A 292 2.00 7.34 12.55
N GLU A 293 3.03 6.52 12.32
CA GLU A 293 3.29 5.91 11.02
C GLU A 293 3.50 4.41 11.14
N LEU A 294 3.09 3.71 10.08
CA LEU A 294 3.33 2.30 9.86
C LEU A 294 3.91 2.10 8.46
N ALA A 295 5.01 1.37 8.35
CA ALA A 295 5.65 1.08 7.07
C ALA A 295 6.04 -0.40 6.94
N PRO A 296 5.70 -1.08 5.80
CA PRO A 296 6.14 -2.43 5.50
C PRO A 296 7.48 -2.46 4.78
N ILE A 297 8.02 -3.67 4.61
CA ILE A 297 9.01 -3.95 3.58
C ILE A 297 8.31 -3.83 2.23
N PHE A 298 9.02 -3.34 1.20
CA PHE A 298 8.46 -3.21 -0.14
C PHE A 298 8.14 -4.59 -0.77
N GLU A 299 7.11 -4.60 -1.60
CA GLU A 299 6.62 -5.77 -2.31
C GLU A 299 6.30 -5.42 -3.77
N ASN A 300 5.85 -6.41 -4.55
CA ASN A 300 5.25 -6.13 -5.85
C ASN A 300 4.08 -5.14 -5.69
N ALA A 301 3.98 -4.15 -6.57
CA ALA A 301 3.04 -3.03 -6.41
C ALA A 301 1.57 -3.47 -6.33
N ASN A 302 1.16 -4.55 -7.03
CA ASN A 302 -0.19 -5.08 -6.92
C ASN A 302 -0.47 -5.60 -5.50
N LEU A 303 0.42 -6.44 -4.97
CA LEU A 303 0.27 -6.99 -3.62
C LEU A 303 0.40 -5.91 -2.55
N ALA A 304 1.35 -4.98 -2.70
CA ALA A 304 1.51 -3.86 -1.79
C ALA A 304 0.25 -2.98 -1.70
N ASN A 305 -0.47 -2.80 -2.81
CA ASN A 305 -1.74 -2.09 -2.85
C ASN A 305 -2.83 -2.86 -2.08
N ASP A 306 -3.00 -4.16 -2.34
CA ASP A 306 -3.95 -4.99 -1.59
C ASP A 306 -3.67 -4.96 -0.09
N HIS A 307 -2.41 -5.09 0.30
CA HIS A 307 -1.98 -5.03 1.68
C HIS A 307 -2.27 -3.67 2.34
N ASN A 308 -2.10 -2.55 1.63
CA ASN A 308 -2.44 -1.24 2.17
C ASN A 308 -3.94 -1.10 2.44
N GLN A 309 -4.80 -1.59 1.55
CA GLN A 309 -6.25 -1.59 1.75
C GLN A 309 -6.66 -2.41 2.97
N LEU A 310 -6.09 -3.62 3.11
CA LEU A 310 -6.31 -4.47 4.28
C LEU A 310 -5.84 -3.79 5.58
N VAL A 311 -4.68 -3.15 5.55
CA VAL A 311 -4.16 -2.43 6.72
C VAL A 311 -5.09 -1.30 7.14
N MET A 312 -5.60 -0.51 6.20
CA MET A 312 -6.54 0.59 6.51
C MET A 312 -7.84 0.06 7.15
N ASP A 313 -8.34 -1.11 6.72
CA ASP A 313 -9.49 -1.75 7.36
C ASP A 313 -9.13 -2.30 8.75
N LEU A 314 -8.05 -3.06 8.85
CA LEU A 314 -7.56 -3.61 10.12
C LEU A 314 -7.31 -2.52 11.16
N MET A 315 -6.72 -1.39 10.77
CA MET A 315 -6.52 -0.24 11.66
C MET A 315 -7.83 0.21 12.29
N LYS A 316 -8.89 0.39 11.48
CA LYS A 316 -10.21 0.82 11.95
C LYS A 316 -10.84 -0.20 12.90
N ARG A 317 -10.74 -1.49 12.57
CA ARG A 317 -11.31 -2.60 13.37
C ARG A 317 -10.60 -2.75 14.71
N ILE A 318 -9.27 -2.82 14.69
CA ILE A 318 -8.45 -3.01 15.89
C ILE A 318 -8.49 -1.77 16.80
N ALA A 319 -8.48 -0.56 16.22
CA ALA A 319 -8.59 0.67 16.99
C ALA A 319 -9.88 0.71 17.83
N ARG A 320 -11.02 0.29 17.28
CA ARG A 320 -12.28 0.21 18.03
C ARG A 320 -12.15 -0.71 19.24
N LYS A 321 -11.47 -1.85 19.11
CA LYS A 321 -11.21 -2.77 20.23
C LYS A 321 -10.38 -2.10 21.33
N HIS A 322 -9.38 -1.30 20.96
CA HIS A 322 -8.52 -0.54 21.87
C HIS A 322 -9.12 0.80 22.33
N HIS A 323 -10.39 1.03 22.05
CA HIS A 323 -11.07 2.29 22.35
C HIS A 323 -10.43 3.50 21.70
N PHE A 324 -10.01 3.35 20.45
CA PHE A 324 -9.53 4.43 19.59
C PHE A 324 -10.42 4.58 18.35
N ALA A 325 -10.40 5.77 17.77
CA ALA A 325 -10.78 6.05 16.40
C ALA A 325 -9.50 6.37 15.60
N VAL A 326 -9.34 5.73 14.45
CA VAL A 326 -8.28 6.07 13.48
C VAL A 326 -8.80 7.17 12.57
N LEU A 327 -8.02 8.22 12.40
CA LEU A 327 -8.29 9.27 11.43
C LEU A 327 -7.30 9.12 10.27
N LEU A 328 -7.84 8.79 9.11
CA LEU A 328 -7.11 8.74 7.84
C LEU A 328 -7.31 10.02 7.02
N HIS A 329 -8.11 10.99 7.50
CA HIS A 329 -8.20 12.30 6.88
C HIS A 329 -6.82 12.99 6.90
N GLU A 330 -6.42 13.57 5.78
CA GLU A 330 -5.07 14.13 5.59
C GLU A 330 -4.75 15.31 6.50
N LYS A 331 -5.78 16.05 6.93
CA LYS A 331 -5.62 17.23 7.81
C LYS A 331 -6.74 17.29 8.85
N PRO A 332 -6.76 16.39 9.85
CA PRO A 332 -7.84 16.36 10.84
C PRO A 332 -7.80 17.56 11.78
N TYR A 333 -6.64 18.16 11.96
CA TYR A 333 -6.45 19.32 12.83
C TYR A 333 -5.73 20.45 12.10
N ASN A 334 -6.26 21.67 12.22
CA ASN A 334 -5.60 22.86 11.69
C ASN A 334 -4.39 23.25 12.57
N GLY A 335 -3.35 23.79 11.95
CA GLY A 335 -2.16 24.30 12.65
C GLY A 335 -1.10 23.26 13.04
N VAL A 336 -1.35 21.97 12.83
CA VAL A 336 -0.37 20.89 13.04
C VAL A 336 -0.15 20.09 11.76
N ASN A 337 0.84 19.22 11.69
CA ASN A 337 1.08 18.36 10.51
C ASN A 337 -0.15 17.58 10.11
N GLY A 338 -0.27 17.32 8.82
CA GLY A 338 -1.22 16.39 8.24
C GLY A 338 -0.58 15.03 7.97
N SER A 339 -1.39 14.08 7.55
CA SER A 339 -0.95 12.72 7.24
C SER A 339 -0.92 12.46 5.75
N GLY A 340 0.20 11.93 5.28
CA GLY A 340 0.42 11.46 3.92
C GLY A 340 0.42 9.94 3.81
N LYS A 341 0.61 9.50 2.58
CA LYS A 341 0.93 8.13 2.23
C LYS A 341 2.09 8.18 1.24
N HIS A 342 3.32 8.13 1.77
CA HIS A 342 4.49 8.18 0.92
C HIS A 342 4.64 6.86 0.16
N ASN A 343 4.97 6.96 -1.10
CA ASN A 343 5.10 5.81 -1.98
C ASN A 343 6.54 5.69 -2.46
N ASN A 344 7.27 4.75 -1.86
CA ASN A 344 8.63 4.39 -2.27
C ASN A 344 8.55 3.31 -3.36
N TRP A 345 8.91 3.62 -4.59
CA TRP A 345 8.77 2.68 -5.69
C TRP A 345 10.03 2.55 -6.53
N SER A 346 10.21 1.38 -7.11
CA SER A 346 11.33 1.07 -8.00
C SER A 346 10.93 0.03 -9.04
N LEU A 347 11.76 -0.12 -10.06
CA LEU A 347 11.67 -1.18 -11.07
C LEU A 347 12.80 -2.17 -10.86
N CYS A 348 12.49 -3.46 -10.90
CA CYS A 348 13.46 -4.53 -10.73
C CYS A 348 13.28 -5.60 -11.81
N THR A 349 14.37 -6.05 -12.42
CA THR A 349 14.34 -7.14 -13.38
C THR A 349 14.15 -8.50 -12.70
N ASP A 350 13.71 -9.50 -13.44
CA ASP A 350 13.66 -10.91 -13.01
C ASP A 350 15.05 -11.49 -12.70
N THR A 351 16.12 -10.86 -13.18
CA THR A 351 17.52 -11.18 -12.83
C THR A 351 18.02 -10.48 -11.56
N GLY A 352 17.17 -9.69 -10.88
CA GLY A 352 17.47 -9.04 -9.61
C GLY A 352 18.15 -7.67 -9.71
N ILE A 353 18.18 -7.05 -10.90
CA ILE A 353 18.77 -5.71 -11.09
C ILE A 353 17.72 -4.66 -10.77
N ASN A 354 18.02 -3.76 -9.82
CA ASN A 354 17.23 -2.56 -9.60
C ASN A 354 17.59 -1.49 -10.63
N LEU A 355 16.64 -1.09 -11.47
CA LEU A 355 16.85 -0.17 -12.59
C LEU A 355 17.09 1.28 -12.14
N PHE A 356 16.79 1.59 -10.88
CA PHE A 356 17.10 2.89 -10.27
C PHE A 356 18.34 2.86 -9.38
N ALA A 357 19.13 1.78 -9.39
CA ALA A 357 20.39 1.73 -8.67
C ALA A 357 21.52 2.35 -9.52
N PRO A 358 22.09 3.51 -9.11
CA PRO A 358 23.16 4.18 -9.89
C PRO A 358 24.44 3.38 -9.94
N GLY A 359 24.67 2.47 -8.98
CA GLY A 359 25.92 1.71 -8.87
C GLY A 359 27.10 2.58 -8.45
N LYS A 360 28.31 2.02 -8.57
CA LYS A 360 29.56 2.72 -8.21
C LYS A 360 29.95 3.81 -9.23
N ASN A 361 29.48 3.72 -10.46
CA ASN A 361 29.74 4.68 -11.54
C ASN A 361 28.42 5.11 -12.19
N PRO A 362 27.68 6.06 -11.61
CA PRO A 362 26.40 6.50 -12.16
C PRO A 362 26.48 7.03 -13.58
N LYS A 363 27.55 7.78 -13.91
CA LYS A 363 27.75 8.37 -15.24
C LYS A 363 27.96 7.31 -16.33
N GLY A 364 28.58 6.20 -15.99
CA GLY A 364 28.81 5.07 -16.90
C GLY A 364 27.66 4.04 -16.94
N ASN A 365 26.69 4.15 -16.04
CA ASN A 365 25.57 3.23 -15.98
C ASN A 365 24.45 3.68 -16.92
N MET A 366 24.56 3.33 -18.19
CA MET A 366 23.62 3.74 -19.23
C MET A 366 22.21 3.17 -18.99
N LEU A 367 22.09 1.97 -18.44
CA LEU A 367 20.79 1.38 -18.10
C LEU A 367 20.08 2.24 -17.04
N PHE A 368 20.75 2.55 -15.94
CA PHE A 368 20.23 3.42 -14.90
C PHE A 368 19.83 4.82 -15.45
N LEU A 369 20.75 5.46 -16.20
CA LEU A 369 20.50 6.79 -16.78
C LEU A 369 19.29 6.79 -17.72
N THR A 370 19.13 5.73 -18.52
CA THR A 370 17.98 5.58 -19.42
C THR A 370 16.67 5.57 -18.62
N PHE A 371 16.57 4.76 -17.58
CA PHE A 371 15.36 4.72 -16.75
C PHE A 371 15.16 6.00 -15.96
N LEU A 372 16.20 6.60 -15.40
CA LEU A 372 16.14 7.89 -14.71
C LEU A 372 15.54 8.99 -15.61
N VAL A 373 16.08 9.16 -16.84
CA VAL A 373 15.62 10.17 -17.77
C VAL A 373 14.18 9.92 -18.23
N ASN A 374 13.79 8.66 -18.42
CA ASN A 374 12.41 8.32 -18.77
C ASN A 374 11.42 8.68 -17.64
N VAL A 375 11.80 8.50 -16.37
CA VAL A 375 10.96 8.95 -15.23
C VAL A 375 10.84 10.48 -15.23
N LEU A 376 11.94 11.21 -15.45
CA LEU A 376 11.86 12.67 -15.58
C LEU A 376 10.92 13.11 -16.70
N MET A 377 11.03 12.47 -17.87
CA MET A 377 10.17 12.75 -19.01
C MET A 377 8.70 12.39 -18.72
N MET A 378 8.46 11.27 -18.06
CA MET A 378 7.12 10.82 -17.65
C MET A 378 6.45 11.87 -16.76
N VAL A 379 7.12 12.32 -15.70
CA VAL A 379 6.57 13.34 -14.79
C VAL A 379 6.36 14.67 -15.52
N TYR A 380 7.32 15.10 -16.36
CA TYR A 380 7.19 16.34 -17.14
C TYR A 380 5.97 16.31 -18.06
N LYS A 381 5.77 15.22 -18.79
CA LYS A 381 4.67 15.10 -19.76
C LYS A 381 3.30 14.90 -19.10
N ASN A 382 3.27 14.18 -17.97
CA ASN A 382 2.02 13.71 -17.34
C ASN A 382 1.76 14.36 -15.98
N GLN A 383 2.38 15.50 -15.68
CA GLN A 383 2.19 16.19 -14.40
C GLN A 383 0.73 16.48 -14.06
N ASN A 384 -0.13 16.73 -15.06
CA ASN A 384 -1.55 16.98 -14.83
C ASN A 384 -2.29 15.73 -14.34
N LEU A 385 -1.94 14.55 -14.86
CA LEU A 385 -2.50 13.27 -14.36
C LEU A 385 -2.02 12.98 -12.94
N LEU A 386 -0.73 13.19 -12.66
CA LEU A 386 -0.20 13.05 -11.30
C LEU A 386 -0.88 14.04 -10.34
N ARG A 387 -1.12 15.28 -10.77
CA ARG A 387 -1.88 16.23 -9.94
C ARG A 387 -3.32 15.80 -9.72
N ALA A 388 -3.99 15.31 -10.76
CA ALA A 388 -5.35 14.78 -10.61
C ALA A 388 -5.42 13.64 -9.60
N SER A 389 -4.40 12.77 -9.57
CA SER A 389 -4.34 11.62 -8.66
C SER A 389 -4.22 11.99 -7.18
N ILE A 390 -3.68 13.14 -6.85
CA ILE A 390 -3.51 13.62 -5.46
C ILE A 390 -4.59 14.62 -5.04
N MET A 391 -5.49 15.00 -5.94
CA MET A 391 -6.53 15.98 -5.67
C MET A 391 -7.74 15.34 -4.97
N SER A 392 -7.70 15.34 -3.65
CA SER A 392 -8.87 15.06 -2.82
C SER A 392 -9.17 16.26 -1.92
N ALA A 393 -10.40 16.36 -1.43
CA ALA A 393 -10.80 17.43 -0.52
C ALA A 393 -9.90 17.46 0.73
N GLY A 394 -9.59 16.28 1.30
CA GLY A 394 -8.71 16.16 2.46
C GLY A 394 -7.28 16.59 2.15
N ASN A 395 -6.71 16.09 1.05
CA ASN A 395 -5.32 16.36 0.69
C ASN A 395 -5.07 17.82 0.26
N SER A 396 -6.09 18.51 -0.26
CA SER A 396 -5.99 19.93 -0.56
C SER A 396 -5.74 20.82 0.67
N HIS A 397 -6.17 20.35 1.85
CA HIS A 397 -5.87 21.01 3.13
C HIS A 397 -4.46 20.71 3.65
N ARG A 398 -3.86 19.59 3.23
CA ARG A 398 -2.53 19.14 3.65
C ARG A 398 -1.43 19.73 2.76
N LEU A 399 -1.56 19.65 1.43
CA LEU A 399 -0.51 20.05 0.50
C LEU A 399 -0.14 21.52 0.64
N GLY A 400 1.17 21.79 0.76
CA GLY A 400 1.73 23.11 0.98
C GLY A 400 1.61 23.64 2.41
N ALA A 401 1.07 22.86 3.33
CA ALA A 401 0.93 23.23 4.74
C ALA A 401 1.90 22.41 5.62
N ASN A 402 2.57 23.08 6.58
CA ASN A 402 3.55 22.47 7.48
C ASN A 402 4.68 21.74 6.70
N GLU A 403 4.93 20.46 6.93
CA GLU A 403 5.96 19.66 6.24
C GLU A 403 5.49 19.05 4.91
N ALA A 404 4.22 19.17 4.55
CA ALA A 404 3.71 18.57 3.34
C ALA A 404 4.27 19.26 2.09
N PRO A 405 4.58 18.50 1.02
CA PRO A 405 5.06 19.09 -0.22
C PRO A 405 3.98 19.95 -0.89
N PRO A 406 4.37 20.93 -1.75
CA PRO A 406 3.42 21.70 -2.52
C PRO A 406 2.71 20.84 -3.56
N ALA A 407 1.57 21.30 -4.06
CA ALA A 407 0.81 20.65 -5.13
C ALA A 407 1.48 20.75 -6.51
N ILE A 408 2.61 21.47 -6.62
CA ILE A 408 3.41 21.58 -7.84
C ILE A 408 4.36 20.39 -7.89
N LEU A 409 4.21 19.52 -8.89
CA LEU A 409 5.02 18.34 -9.04
C LEU A 409 6.39 18.69 -9.63
N SER A 410 7.37 18.80 -8.77
CA SER A 410 8.79 18.90 -9.12
C SER A 410 9.53 17.62 -8.73
N ILE A 411 10.58 17.28 -9.49
CA ILE A 411 11.43 16.14 -9.18
C ILE A 411 12.72 16.64 -8.55
N PHE A 412 13.10 16.01 -7.43
CA PHE A 412 14.37 16.25 -6.78
C PHE A 412 15.31 15.05 -6.97
N LEU A 413 16.49 15.28 -7.52
CA LEU A 413 17.49 14.26 -7.80
C LEU A 413 18.72 14.35 -6.88
N GLY A 414 18.88 15.44 -6.15
CA GLY A 414 20.11 15.79 -5.45
C GLY A 414 21.20 16.38 -6.37
N LYS A 415 22.18 17.03 -5.76
CA LYS A 415 23.22 17.77 -6.48
C LYS A 415 24.04 16.90 -7.43
N GLN A 416 24.42 15.70 -6.98
CA GLN A 416 25.31 14.81 -7.73
C GLN A 416 24.68 14.34 -9.06
N LEU A 417 23.45 13.82 -9.03
CA LEU A 417 22.77 13.38 -10.26
C LEU A 417 22.42 14.55 -11.17
N SER A 418 22.01 15.69 -10.62
CA SER A 418 21.76 16.89 -11.41
C SER A 418 23.03 17.34 -12.16
N SER A 419 24.19 17.36 -11.51
CA SER A 419 25.46 17.70 -12.15
C SER A 419 25.83 16.72 -13.27
N ILE A 420 25.64 15.41 -13.05
CA ILE A 420 25.88 14.39 -14.08
C ILE A 420 25.00 14.61 -15.31
N LEU A 421 23.71 14.89 -15.10
CA LEU A 421 22.78 15.14 -16.22
C LEU A 421 23.13 16.44 -16.95
N ASP A 422 23.49 17.49 -16.22
CA ASP A 422 23.95 18.77 -16.82
C ASP A 422 25.24 18.60 -17.66
N GLU A 423 26.19 17.80 -17.18
CA GLU A 423 27.40 17.49 -17.92
C GLU A 423 27.09 16.71 -19.22
N ILE A 424 26.21 15.72 -19.14
CA ILE A 424 25.76 14.96 -20.32
C ILE A 424 25.04 15.90 -21.31
N ALA A 425 24.14 16.75 -20.83
CA ALA A 425 23.37 17.66 -21.66
C ALA A 425 24.26 18.70 -22.38
N ARG A 426 25.32 19.15 -21.72
CA ARG A 426 26.29 20.12 -22.30
C ARG A 426 27.34 19.49 -23.20
N GLN A 427 27.36 18.17 -23.37
CA GLN A 427 28.40 17.41 -24.11
C GLN A 427 29.83 17.73 -23.63
N ILE A 428 30.01 18.16 -22.39
CA ILE A 428 31.30 18.45 -21.84
C ILE A 428 31.92 17.11 -21.41
N SER A 429 32.91 16.65 -22.16
CA SER A 429 33.82 15.61 -21.69
C SER A 429 34.70 16.19 -20.60
N SER A 430 34.24 16.19 -19.36
CA SER A 430 35.08 16.59 -18.24
C SER A 430 36.13 15.52 -17.98
N SER A 431 37.37 15.96 -18.01
CA SER A 431 38.52 15.28 -17.44
C SER A 431 38.20 14.88 -15.99
N LYS A 432 38.35 13.59 -15.70
CA LYS A 432 38.46 12.99 -14.36
C LYS A 432 37.63 13.64 -13.25
N MET A 433 36.43 13.18 -13.05
CA MET A 433 35.85 13.22 -11.70
C MET A 433 36.74 12.40 -10.76
N THR A 434 37.34 13.07 -9.79
CA THR A 434 37.98 12.43 -8.67
C THR A 434 36.88 11.71 -7.85
N SER A 435 36.89 10.40 -7.86
CA SER A 435 35.95 9.51 -7.16
C SER A 435 36.13 9.51 -5.63
N GLU A 436 36.67 10.57 -5.05
CA GLU A 436 36.96 10.68 -3.63
C GLU A 436 36.38 11.93 -2.99
N GLU A 437 35.12 12.24 -3.26
CA GLU A 437 34.38 13.02 -2.26
C GLU A 437 33.97 12.05 -1.14
N LYS A 438 34.49 12.34 0.05
CA LYS A 438 34.51 11.51 1.25
C LYS A 438 33.14 10.87 1.53
N THR A 439 33.05 9.58 1.29
CA THR A 439 31.89 8.74 1.70
C THR A 439 31.87 8.43 3.19
N THR A 440 32.86 8.92 3.96
CA THR A 440 32.97 8.65 5.39
C THR A 440 33.09 9.93 6.19
N LEU A 441 32.27 10.06 7.24
CA LEU A 441 32.34 11.13 8.23
C LEU A 441 33.11 10.62 9.44
N LYS A 442 34.26 11.27 9.74
CA LYS A 442 35.05 11.01 10.97
C LYS A 442 34.68 12.01 12.06
N LEU A 443 33.93 11.56 13.04
CA LEU A 443 33.52 12.41 14.15
C LEU A 443 34.64 12.66 15.17
N GLY A 444 35.78 11.97 15.08
CA GLY A 444 36.87 12.05 16.04
C GLY A 444 36.56 11.46 17.43
N ILE A 445 35.47 10.68 17.53
CA ILE A 445 35.04 10.04 18.78
C ILE A 445 35.47 8.56 18.70
N GLY A 446 36.52 8.19 19.43
CA GLY A 446 37.21 6.89 19.29
C GLY A 446 36.38 5.63 19.59
N ARG A 447 35.12 5.74 20.02
CA ARG A 447 34.21 4.60 20.26
C ARG A 447 33.05 4.53 19.30
N ILE A 448 32.93 5.50 18.39
CA ILE A 448 31.90 5.52 17.34
C ILE A 448 32.54 5.10 16.03
N PRO A 449 32.02 4.08 15.33
CA PRO A 449 32.47 3.69 14.00
C PRO A 449 32.36 4.86 13.00
N GLU A 450 33.16 4.84 11.96
CA GLU A 450 33.03 5.79 10.86
C GLU A 450 31.67 5.71 10.22
N ILE A 451 31.02 6.85 10.01
CA ILE A 451 29.70 6.94 9.39
C ILE A 451 29.90 6.98 7.88
N LEU A 452 29.30 6.04 7.19
CA LEU A 452 29.19 6.07 5.74
C LEU A 452 28.11 7.09 5.35
N LEU A 453 28.49 8.13 4.62
CA LEU A 453 27.58 9.11 4.11
C LEU A 453 26.83 8.55 2.87
N ASP A 454 25.53 8.65 2.88
CA ASP A 454 24.72 8.48 1.70
C ASP A 454 24.84 9.74 0.82
N THR A 455 25.04 9.56 -0.47
CA THR A 455 25.18 10.65 -1.45
C THR A 455 23.83 11.29 -1.82
N THR A 456 22.73 10.79 -1.27
CA THR A 456 21.38 11.30 -1.53
C THR A 456 20.97 12.36 -0.52
N ASP A 457 20.73 13.56 -1.03
CA ASP A 457 20.15 14.64 -0.24
C ASP A 457 18.61 14.45 -0.22
N ARG A 458 18.06 14.11 0.94
CA ARG A 458 16.62 13.97 1.15
C ARG A 458 15.98 15.35 1.35
N ASN A 459 15.61 16.00 0.27
CA ASN A 459 14.79 17.21 0.37
C ASN A 459 13.34 16.83 0.72
N ARG A 460 12.94 17.06 1.96
CA ARG A 460 11.60 16.73 2.49
C ARG A 460 10.46 17.53 1.84
N THR A 461 10.76 18.64 1.18
CA THR A 461 9.77 19.52 0.55
C THR A 461 9.44 19.14 -0.90
N SER A 462 10.20 18.23 -1.52
CA SER A 462 9.90 17.78 -2.88
C SER A 462 8.77 16.76 -2.91
N PRO A 463 7.75 16.95 -3.75
CA PRO A 463 6.66 15.98 -3.89
C PRO A 463 7.09 14.66 -4.55
N PHE A 464 8.19 14.68 -5.31
CA PHE A 464 8.73 13.52 -6.02
C PHE A 464 10.26 13.55 -5.92
N ALA A 465 10.83 12.69 -5.10
CA ALA A 465 12.25 12.69 -4.80
C ALA A 465 12.93 11.36 -5.16
N PHE A 466 14.13 11.43 -5.73
CA PHE A 466 14.99 10.27 -5.86
C PHE A 466 15.77 10.05 -4.54
N THR A 467 15.66 8.86 -3.96
CA THR A 467 16.20 8.54 -2.65
C THR A 467 17.27 7.42 -2.71
N GLY A 468 18.15 7.49 -3.72
CA GLY A 468 19.33 6.64 -3.85
C GLY A 468 19.18 5.44 -4.77
N ASN A 469 18.10 4.70 -4.69
CA ASN A 469 17.82 3.55 -5.56
C ASN A 469 16.32 3.37 -5.86
N ARG A 470 15.53 4.41 -5.58
CA ARG A 470 14.08 4.44 -5.76
C ARG A 470 13.60 5.87 -5.83
N PHE A 471 12.38 6.06 -6.28
CA PHE A 471 11.67 7.31 -6.15
C PHE A 471 10.68 7.24 -5.00
N GLU A 472 10.50 8.37 -4.33
CA GLU A 472 9.51 8.57 -3.28
C GLU A 472 8.51 9.63 -3.72
N PHE A 473 7.23 9.26 -3.81
CA PHE A 473 6.12 10.15 -4.11
C PHE A 473 5.40 10.51 -2.81
N ARG A 474 5.55 11.74 -2.36
CA ARG A 474 5.10 12.25 -1.05
C ARG A 474 3.78 12.99 -1.08
N ALA A 475 3.31 13.34 -2.26
CA ALA A 475 2.12 14.18 -2.42
C ALA A 475 0.79 13.44 -2.21
N ALA A 476 0.81 12.12 -2.11
CA ALA A 476 -0.38 11.32 -1.86
C ALA A 476 -0.86 11.48 -0.41
N GLY A 477 -2.18 11.58 -0.21
CA GLY A 477 -2.81 11.71 1.09
C GLY A 477 -3.00 10.37 1.81
N SER A 478 -3.11 10.39 3.13
CA SER A 478 -3.25 9.19 3.96
C SER A 478 -4.52 8.39 3.70
N SER A 479 -5.62 9.04 3.29
CA SER A 479 -6.87 8.35 2.95
C SER A 479 -6.87 7.79 1.53
N ALA A 480 -5.94 8.22 0.66
CA ALA A 480 -5.97 7.89 -0.74
C ALA A 480 -5.65 6.41 -1.02
N LEU A 481 -6.30 5.88 -2.04
CA LEU A 481 -5.95 4.61 -2.69
C LEU A 481 -4.82 4.83 -3.73
N SER A 482 -3.97 5.78 -3.49
CA SER A 482 -3.08 6.46 -4.43
C SER A 482 -1.97 5.60 -5.04
N LEU A 483 -1.79 4.37 -4.56
CA LEU A 483 -0.81 3.44 -5.13
C LEU A 483 -1.10 3.13 -6.60
N ILE A 484 -2.35 3.24 -7.03
CA ILE A 484 -2.81 3.03 -8.39
C ILE A 484 -2.37 4.17 -9.32
N HIS A 485 -2.32 5.38 -8.80
CA HIS A 485 -2.07 6.56 -9.62
C HIS A 485 -0.60 6.73 -10.05
N ILE A 486 0.34 6.05 -9.41
CA ILE A 486 1.75 6.06 -9.81
C ILE A 486 1.94 5.27 -11.12
N SER A 487 1.13 4.26 -11.36
CA SER A 487 1.25 3.40 -12.54
C SER A 487 0.53 3.95 -13.79
N GLU A 488 -0.47 4.81 -13.65
CA GLU A 488 -1.18 5.40 -14.80
C GLU A 488 -0.31 6.29 -15.70
N PRO A 489 0.59 7.13 -15.19
CA PRO A 489 1.46 7.97 -16.04
C PRO A 489 2.49 7.22 -16.87
N THR A 490 2.64 5.93 -16.67
CA THR A 490 3.65 5.11 -17.36
C THR A 490 3.19 4.53 -18.71
N ARG A 491 2.00 4.90 -19.15
CA ARG A 491 1.50 4.55 -20.51
C ARG A 491 2.13 5.36 -21.61
#